data_1df2984648cb948c67c9d5491217afbc
#
_entry.id   1df2984648cb948c67c9d5491217afbc
#
_cell.length_a   1.000
_cell.length_b   1.000
_cell.length_c   1.000
_cell.angle_alpha   90.00
_cell.angle_beta   90.00
_cell.angle_gamma   90.00
#
_symmetry.space_group_name_H-M   'P 1'
#
loop_
_entity.id
_entity.type
_entity.pdbx_description
1 polymer ?
#
loop_
_entity_poly.entity_id
_entity_poly.type
_entity_poly.pdbx_seq_one_letter_code
_entity_poly.pdbx_strand_id
1 'polypeptide(L)'
;MNQNQQPIRQRQKTPNPEEPTQKRALKVPEALPTDKVKESPLRKMASAVFRKKTAIQEIVREPTSGGIIFRLTHDKKDIEILLIQDSKERWTIPKGHIEPGETAKVTARREIEEETGLKNVNILTWLGKIHFKYRRADKLVLMTTQIYLVQAMDEHEMPTGEKWMKGIKWFSFADALGVIEYEDIEKLMLIAKKKIRAGEFN
;
A
#
# COMPACT_ATOMS: atom_id res chain seq x y z
N MET A 1 -30.99 -23.09 59.10
CA MET A 1 -29.64 -23.51 59.51
C MET A 1 -28.90 -23.99 58.29
N ASN A 2 -28.06 -23.23 57.79
CA ASN A 2 -26.67 -23.49 57.43
C ASN A 2 -26.12 -22.33 56.58
N GLN A 3 -25.26 -21.57 57.19
CA GLN A 3 -24.51 -20.47 56.61
C GLN A 3 -23.33 -21.07 55.83
N ASN A 4 -23.14 -20.67 54.63
CA ASN A 4 -21.92 -20.97 53.89
C ASN A 4 -21.20 -19.66 53.60
N GLN A 5 -20.28 -19.31 54.51
CA GLN A 5 -19.35 -18.18 54.33
C GLN A 5 -18.23 -18.59 53.39
N GLN A 6 -18.08 -17.86 52.29
CA GLN A 6 -16.88 -17.93 51.43
C GLN A 6 -15.83 -16.93 51.94
N PRO A 7 -14.54 -17.28 51.94
CA PRO A 7 -13.47 -16.42 52.43
C PRO A 7 -13.09 -15.33 51.41
N ILE A 8 -12.86 -14.14 51.96
CA ILE A 8 -12.41 -12.92 51.28
C ILE A 8 -11.00 -13.16 50.74
N ARG A 9 -10.85 -13.08 49.41
CA ARG A 9 -9.54 -13.03 48.75
C ARG A 9 -8.88 -11.68 49.00
N GLN A 10 -7.76 -11.70 49.68
CA GLN A 10 -6.87 -10.55 49.88
C GLN A 10 -6.34 -10.06 48.53
N ARG A 11 -6.55 -8.78 48.24
CA ARG A 11 -5.92 -8.07 47.12
C ARG A 11 -4.41 -7.95 47.40
N GLN A 12 -3.62 -8.58 46.57
CA GLN A 12 -2.19 -8.31 46.51
C GLN A 12 -1.94 -6.89 45.95
N LYS A 13 -1.21 -6.10 46.74
CA LYS A 13 -0.75 -4.76 46.37
C LYS A 13 0.25 -4.88 45.22
N THR A 14 -0.02 -4.19 44.11
CA THR A 14 0.94 -3.93 43.04
C THR A 14 2.02 -2.97 43.52
N PRO A 15 3.28 -3.18 43.23
CA PRO A 15 4.35 -2.24 43.58
C PRO A 15 4.29 -1.00 42.72
N ASN A 16 4.56 0.13 43.38
CA ASN A 16 4.66 1.48 42.85
C ASN A 16 5.86 1.59 41.89
N PRO A 17 5.74 2.18 40.66
CA PRO A 17 6.87 2.40 39.78
C PRO A 17 7.42 3.82 39.95
N GLU A 18 8.31 4.04 40.92
CA GLU A 18 9.16 5.24 40.94
C GLU A 18 10.45 4.98 41.74
N GLU A 19 11.47 4.50 41.05
CA GLU A 19 12.86 4.79 41.40
C GLU A 19 13.68 4.87 40.09
N PRO A 20 14.44 5.96 39.85
CA PRO A 20 15.22 6.11 38.63
C PRO A 20 16.52 5.29 38.76
N THR A 21 16.60 4.22 37.99
CA THR A 21 17.82 3.40 37.87
C THR A 21 18.94 4.26 37.29
N GLN A 22 19.99 4.47 38.07
CA GLN A 22 21.24 5.11 37.66
C GLN A 22 21.77 4.45 36.39
N LYS A 23 21.84 5.23 35.30
CA LYS A 23 22.51 4.85 34.05
C LYS A 23 24.00 4.71 34.32
N ARG A 24 24.46 3.46 34.40
CA ARG A 24 25.87 3.10 34.40
C ARG A 24 26.48 3.56 33.07
N ALA A 25 27.27 4.62 33.09
CA ALA A 25 28.01 5.11 31.95
C ALA A 25 28.96 4.03 31.43
N LEU A 26 28.64 3.49 30.23
CA LEU A 26 29.59 2.65 29.49
C LEU A 26 30.76 3.52 29.06
N LYS A 27 31.97 3.22 29.62
CA LYS A 27 33.21 3.80 29.14
C LYS A 27 33.40 3.41 27.67
N VAL A 28 33.39 4.41 26.80
CA VAL A 28 33.80 4.28 25.40
C VAL A 28 35.29 3.91 25.41
N PRO A 29 35.70 2.83 24.74
CA PRO A 29 37.13 2.53 24.61
C PRO A 29 37.78 3.65 23.80
N GLU A 30 38.94 4.10 24.29
CA GLU A 30 39.82 5.07 23.66
C GLU A 30 40.15 4.64 22.23
N ALA A 31 39.96 5.54 21.27
CA ALA A 31 40.15 5.26 19.86
C ALA A 31 41.62 4.85 19.60
N LEU A 32 41.80 3.65 19.04
CA LEU A 32 43.08 3.21 18.51
C LEU A 32 43.58 4.22 17.45
N PRO A 33 44.89 4.49 17.37
CA PRO A 33 45.45 5.42 16.40
C PRO A 33 45.14 4.92 14.98
N THR A 34 44.50 5.78 14.19
CA THR A 34 44.21 5.54 12.78
C THR A 34 45.51 5.56 11.99
N ASP A 35 46.15 4.41 11.84
CA ASP A 35 47.14 4.23 10.79
C ASP A 35 46.48 4.53 9.45
N LYS A 36 47.06 5.48 8.71
CA LYS A 36 46.67 5.85 7.36
C LYS A 36 46.83 4.66 6.46
N VAL A 37 45.81 3.80 6.42
CA VAL A 37 45.72 2.71 5.44
C VAL A 37 45.67 3.36 4.06
N LYS A 38 46.77 3.27 3.31
CA LYS A 38 46.80 3.70 1.90
C LYS A 38 45.73 2.93 1.15
N GLU A 39 44.64 3.60 0.76
CA GLU A 39 43.59 2.96 -0.03
C GLU A 39 44.19 2.40 -1.32
N SER A 40 43.97 1.11 -1.54
CA SER A 40 44.46 0.45 -2.76
C SER A 40 43.82 1.08 -4.01
N PRO A 41 44.52 1.13 -5.14
CA PRO A 41 43.98 1.65 -6.40
C PRO A 41 42.67 0.99 -6.82
N LEU A 42 42.49 -0.30 -6.52
CA LEU A 42 41.26 -1.08 -6.74
C LEU A 42 40.08 -0.55 -5.93
N ARG A 43 40.29 -0.09 -4.70
CA ARG A 43 39.22 0.47 -3.86
C ARG A 43 38.80 1.86 -4.36
N LYS A 44 39.74 2.64 -4.91
CA LYS A 44 39.44 3.93 -5.59
C LYS A 44 38.69 3.71 -6.90
N MET A 45 39.00 2.67 -7.67
CA MET A 45 38.25 2.32 -8.89
C MET A 45 36.87 1.78 -8.53
N ALA A 46 36.71 0.96 -7.51
CA ALA A 46 35.41 0.46 -7.06
C ALA A 46 34.50 1.60 -6.56
N SER A 47 35.04 2.61 -5.86
CA SER A 47 34.27 3.78 -5.44
C SER A 47 33.88 4.71 -6.60
N ALA A 48 34.67 4.75 -7.67
CA ALA A 48 34.38 5.53 -8.89
C ALA A 48 33.29 4.85 -9.76
N VAL A 49 33.17 3.52 -9.71
CA VAL A 49 32.09 2.77 -10.38
C VAL A 49 30.76 2.82 -9.58
N PHE A 50 30.83 3.13 -8.29
CA PHE A 50 29.63 3.29 -7.45
C PHE A 50 28.98 4.66 -7.66
N ARG A 51 28.16 4.73 -8.71
CA ARG A 51 27.03 5.66 -8.89
C ARG A 51 27.35 7.14 -8.68
N LYS A 52 27.82 7.80 -9.72
CA LYS A 52 27.29 9.15 -9.97
C LYS A 52 25.76 9.01 -10.13
N LYS A 53 25.00 9.28 -9.06
CA LYS A 53 23.56 9.56 -9.21
C LYS A 53 23.52 10.74 -10.18
N THR A 54 23.15 10.45 -11.44
CA THR A 54 22.97 11.52 -12.42
C THR A 54 22.09 12.59 -11.80
N ALA A 55 22.44 13.87 -11.93
CA ALA A 55 21.59 14.93 -11.40
C ALA A 55 20.19 14.82 -12.01
N ILE A 56 19.16 15.18 -11.24
CA ILE A 56 17.80 15.26 -11.78
C ILE A 56 17.81 16.45 -12.75
N GLN A 57 17.53 16.20 -14.03
CA GLN A 57 17.49 17.21 -15.08
C GLN A 57 16.06 17.66 -15.39
N GLU A 58 15.08 16.80 -15.08
CA GLU A 58 13.68 17.06 -15.41
C GLU A 58 12.74 16.53 -14.33
N ILE A 59 11.65 17.26 -14.08
CA ILE A 59 10.52 16.80 -13.27
C ILE A 59 9.35 16.53 -14.20
N VAL A 60 8.94 15.25 -14.26
CA VAL A 60 7.81 14.81 -15.07
C VAL A 60 6.61 14.58 -14.17
N ARG A 61 5.45 15.12 -14.56
CA ARG A 61 4.17 14.87 -13.86
C ARG A 61 3.35 13.88 -14.66
N GLU A 62 2.97 12.78 -14.01
CA GLU A 62 2.18 11.72 -14.64
C GLU A 62 0.82 11.61 -13.93
N PRO A 63 -0.24 12.23 -14.46
CA PRO A 63 -1.58 12.02 -13.96
C PRO A 63 -2.07 10.63 -14.37
N THR A 64 -2.60 9.88 -13.40
CA THR A 64 -3.14 8.54 -13.59
C THR A 64 -4.50 8.41 -12.92
N SER A 65 -5.26 7.39 -13.28
CA SER A 65 -6.53 7.06 -12.63
C SER A 65 -6.75 5.55 -12.58
N GLY A 66 -7.51 5.11 -11.61
CA GLY A 66 -7.84 3.71 -11.42
C GLY A 66 -8.91 3.51 -10.35
N GLY A 67 -9.08 2.27 -9.90
CA GLY A 67 -10.16 1.97 -8.99
C GLY A 67 -9.88 0.86 -7.99
N ILE A 68 -10.52 0.97 -6.83
CA ILE A 68 -10.72 -0.13 -5.90
C ILE A 68 -12.00 -0.82 -6.33
N ILE A 69 -11.84 -2.02 -6.92
CA ILE A 69 -12.95 -2.79 -7.48
C ILE A 69 -13.42 -3.76 -6.41
N PHE A 70 -14.71 -3.73 -6.12
CA PHE A 70 -15.33 -4.66 -5.21
C PHE A 70 -16.51 -5.38 -5.84
N ARG A 71 -16.83 -6.55 -5.28
CA ARG A 71 -18.12 -7.21 -5.41
C ARG A 71 -18.60 -7.66 -4.05
N LEU A 72 -19.90 -7.89 -3.93
CA LEU A 72 -20.47 -8.54 -2.76
C LEU A 72 -20.55 -10.05 -3.02
N THR A 73 -20.32 -10.86 -2.00
CA THR A 73 -20.57 -12.29 -2.07
C THR A 73 -22.05 -12.57 -2.39
N HIS A 74 -22.36 -13.77 -2.87
CA HIS A 74 -23.72 -14.15 -3.25
C HIS A 74 -24.77 -13.88 -2.15
N ASP A 75 -24.41 -14.09 -0.89
CA ASP A 75 -25.26 -13.78 0.27
C ASP A 75 -25.23 -12.30 0.69
N LYS A 76 -24.50 -11.45 -0.04
CA LYS A 76 -24.30 -10.01 0.19
C LYS A 76 -23.74 -9.61 1.56
N LYS A 77 -23.12 -10.57 2.27
CA LYS A 77 -22.57 -10.30 3.62
C LYS A 77 -21.14 -9.83 3.57
N ASP A 78 -20.35 -10.37 2.66
CA ASP A 78 -18.93 -10.11 2.58
C ASP A 78 -18.57 -9.31 1.33
N ILE A 79 -17.46 -8.58 1.47
CA ILE A 79 -16.90 -7.76 0.41
C ILE A 79 -15.64 -8.47 -0.10
N GLU A 80 -15.57 -8.68 -1.40
CA GLU A 80 -14.37 -9.11 -2.09
C GLU A 80 -13.78 -7.94 -2.89
N ILE A 81 -12.45 -7.85 -2.90
CA ILE A 81 -11.67 -6.84 -3.62
C ILE A 81 -10.85 -7.52 -4.70
N LEU A 82 -10.90 -6.98 -5.92
CA LEU A 82 -10.04 -7.42 -7.01
C LEU A 82 -8.69 -6.71 -6.92
N LEU A 83 -7.63 -7.50 -6.88
CA LEU A 83 -6.26 -7.01 -6.97
C LEU A 83 -5.55 -7.64 -8.17
N ILE A 84 -4.63 -6.90 -8.74
CA ILE A 84 -3.69 -7.33 -9.77
C ILE A 84 -2.29 -7.44 -9.18
N GLN A 85 -1.47 -8.33 -9.72
CA GLN A 85 -0.09 -8.49 -9.30
C GLN A 85 0.86 -7.95 -10.37
N ASP A 86 1.67 -6.97 -10.01
CA ASP A 86 2.60 -6.32 -10.93
C ASP A 86 3.80 -7.24 -11.31
N SER A 87 4.65 -6.77 -12.22
CA SER A 87 5.84 -7.50 -12.67
C SER A 87 6.87 -7.77 -11.57
N LYS A 88 6.75 -7.12 -10.40
CA LYS A 88 7.57 -7.32 -9.20
C LYS A 88 6.86 -8.17 -8.14
N GLU A 89 5.77 -8.84 -8.54
CA GLU A 89 4.95 -9.70 -7.68
C GLU A 89 4.25 -8.98 -6.52
N ARG A 90 4.04 -7.65 -6.64
CA ARG A 90 3.34 -6.85 -5.63
C ARG A 90 1.87 -6.72 -6.00
N TRP A 91 1.01 -6.94 -5.00
CA TRP A 91 -0.43 -6.74 -5.16
C TRP A 91 -0.78 -5.24 -5.15
N THR A 92 -1.56 -4.83 -6.11
CA THR A 92 -1.98 -3.44 -6.33
C THR A 92 -3.36 -3.38 -6.97
N ILE A 93 -3.86 -2.17 -7.20
CA ILE A 93 -5.12 -1.93 -7.91
C ILE A 93 -4.87 -1.60 -9.38
N PRO A 94 -5.81 -1.88 -10.30
CA PRO A 94 -5.71 -1.48 -11.69
C PRO A 94 -5.73 0.06 -11.83
N LYS A 95 -4.86 0.60 -12.66
CA LYS A 95 -4.69 2.03 -12.91
C LYS A 95 -3.76 2.29 -14.08
N GLY A 96 -3.98 3.38 -14.79
CA GLY A 96 -3.08 3.82 -15.85
C GLY A 96 -3.15 5.31 -16.13
N HIS A 97 -2.48 5.74 -17.19
CA HIS A 97 -2.33 7.15 -17.53
C HIS A 97 -3.61 7.76 -18.05
N ILE A 98 -3.89 9.01 -17.63
CA ILE A 98 -4.97 9.81 -18.20
C ILE A 98 -4.50 10.31 -19.58
N GLU A 99 -5.17 9.85 -20.62
CA GLU A 99 -4.85 10.24 -21.99
C GLU A 99 -5.42 11.62 -22.36
N PRO A 100 -4.87 12.29 -23.38
CA PRO A 100 -5.40 13.57 -23.83
C PRO A 100 -6.87 13.50 -24.17
N GLY A 101 -7.67 14.37 -23.53
CA GLY A 101 -9.13 14.43 -23.70
C GLY A 101 -9.92 13.53 -22.76
N GLU A 102 -9.29 12.66 -21.97
CA GLU A 102 -9.97 11.84 -20.99
C GLU A 102 -10.19 12.59 -19.66
N THR A 103 -11.30 12.28 -19.00
CA THR A 103 -11.48 12.57 -17.58
C THR A 103 -10.95 11.42 -16.74
N ALA A 104 -10.53 11.68 -15.50
CA ALA A 104 -10.07 10.64 -14.60
C ALA A 104 -11.07 9.49 -14.43
N LYS A 105 -12.38 9.76 -14.45
CA LYS A 105 -13.42 8.73 -14.36
C LYS A 105 -13.48 7.85 -15.61
N VAL A 106 -13.30 8.43 -16.80
CA VAL A 106 -13.23 7.69 -18.07
C VAL A 106 -12.00 6.81 -18.10
N THR A 107 -10.84 7.37 -17.77
CA THR A 107 -9.59 6.61 -17.66
C THR A 107 -9.71 5.45 -16.69
N ALA A 108 -10.28 5.66 -15.48
CA ALA A 108 -10.45 4.58 -14.53
C ALA A 108 -11.27 3.41 -15.11
N ARG A 109 -12.34 3.70 -15.86
CA ARG A 109 -13.13 2.65 -16.53
C ARG A 109 -12.32 1.91 -17.60
N ARG A 110 -11.64 2.66 -18.48
CA ARG A 110 -10.82 2.07 -19.55
C ARG A 110 -9.71 1.18 -19.00
N GLU A 111 -8.94 1.68 -18.04
CA GLU A 111 -7.85 0.93 -17.42
C GLU A 111 -8.34 -0.34 -16.68
N ILE A 112 -9.50 -0.26 -16.02
CA ILE A 112 -10.10 -1.44 -15.40
C ILE A 112 -10.47 -2.47 -16.46
N GLU A 113 -11.10 -2.07 -17.56
CA GLU A 113 -11.45 -2.99 -18.64
C GLU A 113 -10.20 -3.58 -19.30
N GLU A 114 -9.19 -2.77 -19.60
CA GLU A 114 -7.93 -3.21 -20.21
C GLU A 114 -7.14 -4.15 -19.30
N GLU A 115 -6.92 -3.76 -18.03
CA GLU A 115 -6.08 -4.52 -17.12
C GLU A 115 -6.80 -5.73 -16.50
N THR A 116 -8.11 -5.73 -16.41
CA THR A 116 -8.85 -6.81 -15.72
C THR A 116 -9.82 -7.60 -16.60
N GLY A 117 -10.13 -7.09 -17.78
CA GLY A 117 -11.15 -7.67 -18.66
C GLY A 117 -12.58 -7.43 -18.20
N LEU A 118 -12.82 -6.84 -17.02
CA LEU A 118 -14.16 -6.59 -16.50
C LEU A 118 -14.85 -5.46 -17.27
N LYS A 119 -15.99 -5.77 -17.91
CA LYS A 119 -16.78 -4.82 -18.71
C LYS A 119 -17.98 -4.26 -17.96
N ASN A 120 -18.61 -5.12 -17.15
CA ASN A 120 -19.80 -4.74 -16.42
C ASN A 120 -19.46 -4.15 -15.05
N VAL A 121 -18.93 -2.93 -15.05
CA VAL A 121 -18.55 -2.23 -13.82
C VAL A 121 -19.30 -0.91 -13.67
N ASN A 122 -19.63 -0.55 -12.44
CA ASN A 122 -20.20 0.74 -12.09
C ASN A 122 -19.22 1.57 -11.25
N ILE A 123 -18.82 2.73 -11.79
CA ILE A 123 -17.96 3.67 -11.06
C ILE A 123 -18.82 4.52 -10.16
N LEU A 124 -18.76 4.24 -8.86
CA LEU A 124 -19.67 4.82 -7.85
C LEU A 124 -19.24 6.21 -7.42
N THR A 125 -18.12 6.33 -6.75
CA THR A 125 -17.66 7.59 -6.16
C THR A 125 -16.16 7.74 -6.17
N TRP A 126 -15.67 8.95 -6.14
CA TRP A 126 -14.26 9.25 -5.92
C TRP A 126 -13.86 8.99 -4.46
N LEU A 127 -12.78 8.28 -4.23
CA LEU A 127 -12.27 7.96 -2.88
C LEU A 127 -11.16 8.89 -2.44
N GLY A 128 -10.38 9.40 -3.37
CA GLY A 128 -9.22 10.23 -3.08
C GLY A 128 -8.15 10.14 -4.14
N LYS A 129 -6.99 10.65 -3.81
CA LYS A 129 -5.81 10.56 -4.68
C LYS A 129 -4.59 10.13 -3.87
N ILE A 130 -3.70 9.39 -4.53
CA ILE A 130 -2.42 8.98 -3.98
C ILE A 130 -1.28 9.54 -4.82
N HIS A 131 -0.11 9.69 -4.20
CA HIS A 131 1.04 10.30 -4.84
C HIS A 131 2.23 9.35 -4.77
N PHE A 132 2.81 9.06 -5.92
CA PHE A 132 4.05 8.32 -6.01
C PHE A 132 5.16 9.24 -6.52
N LYS A 133 6.34 9.01 -5.99
CA LYS A 133 7.56 9.68 -6.42
C LYS A 133 8.64 8.65 -6.68
N TYR A 134 9.13 8.60 -7.90
CA TYR A 134 10.21 7.69 -8.26
C TYR A 134 11.13 8.32 -9.30
N ARG A 135 12.27 7.69 -9.47
CA ARG A 135 13.27 8.15 -10.43
C ARG A 135 13.30 7.22 -11.64
N ARG A 136 13.27 7.81 -12.83
CA ARG A 136 13.43 7.13 -14.10
C ARG A 136 14.56 7.82 -14.88
N ALA A 137 15.75 7.17 -14.92
CA ALA A 137 16.99 7.73 -15.43
C ALA A 137 17.37 9.05 -14.72
N ASP A 138 17.42 10.16 -15.42
CA ASP A 138 17.70 11.52 -14.95
C ASP A 138 16.44 12.33 -14.62
N LYS A 139 15.25 11.70 -14.72
CA LYS A 139 13.96 12.34 -14.45
C LYS A 139 13.42 11.97 -13.06
N LEU A 140 12.87 12.96 -12.37
CA LEU A 140 12.02 12.74 -11.19
C LEU A 140 10.58 12.67 -11.66
N VAL A 141 9.96 11.50 -11.51
CA VAL A 141 8.54 11.32 -11.85
C VAL A 141 7.69 11.55 -10.61
N LEU A 142 6.72 12.44 -10.75
CA LEU A 142 5.67 12.73 -9.77
C LEU A 142 4.34 12.21 -10.34
N MET A 143 3.96 10.99 -9.93
CA MET A 143 2.70 10.38 -10.34
C MET A 143 1.61 10.75 -9.34
N THR A 144 0.46 11.20 -9.84
CA THR A 144 -0.75 11.44 -9.04
C THR A 144 -1.87 10.57 -9.59
N THR A 145 -2.36 9.64 -8.78
CA THR A 145 -3.41 8.70 -9.18
C THR A 145 -4.74 9.05 -8.52
N GLN A 146 -5.77 9.31 -9.33
CA GLN A 146 -7.16 9.45 -8.88
C GLN A 146 -7.77 8.07 -8.66
N ILE A 147 -8.34 7.82 -7.49
CA ILE A 147 -8.89 6.50 -7.12
C ILE A 147 -10.39 6.59 -6.95
N TYR A 148 -11.09 5.70 -7.64
CA TYR A 148 -12.54 5.56 -7.57
C TYR A 148 -12.95 4.26 -6.86
N LEU A 149 -14.11 4.27 -6.22
CA LEU A 149 -14.80 3.07 -5.79
C LEU A 149 -15.58 2.52 -6.97
N VAL A 150 -15.37 1.24 -7.28
CA VAL A 150 -15.95 0.59 -8.45
C VAL A 150 -16.59 -0.72 -8.05
N GLN A 151 -17.85 -0.91 -8.45
CA GLN A 151 -18.57 -2.15 -8.21
C GLN A 151 -18.56 -3.00 -9.49
N ALA A 152 -18.10 -4.25 -9.38
CA ALA A 152 -18.34 -5.26 -10.39
C ALA A 152 -19.81 -5.70 -10.28
N MET A 153 -20.54 -5.60 -11.39
CA MET A 153 -22.00 -5.84 -11.43
C MET A 153 -22.34 -7.29 -11.72
N ASP A 154 -21.43 -8.03 -12.34
CA ASP A 154 -21.58 -9.44 -12.66
C ASP A 154 -20.64 -10.26 -11.77
N GLU A 155 -21.21 -11.04 -10.85
CA GLU A 155 -20.47 -11.91 -9.94
C GLU A 155 -19.80 -13.09 -10.63
N HIS A 156 -20.27 -13.45 -11.83
CA HIS A 156 -19.76 -14.56 -12.64
C HIS A 156 -18.70 -14.12 -13.65
N GLU A 157 -18.53 -12.82 -13.87
CA GLU A 157 -17.48 -12.30 -14.76
C GLU A 157 -16.11 -12.60 -14.17
N MET A 158 -15.34 -13.42 -14.90
CA MET A 158 -14.00 -13.80 -14.47
C MET A 158 -12.98 -12.80 -14.99
N PRO A 159 -12.17 -12.21 -14.10
CA PRO A 159 -11.15 -11.28 -14.55
C PRO A 159 -10.06 -12.00 -15.37
N THR A 160 -9.61 -11.33 -16.43
CA THR A 160 -8.55 -11.81 -17.31
C THR A 160 -7.42 -10.80 -17.32
N GLY A 161 -6.34 -11.10 -16.61
CA GLY A 161 -5.19 -10.19 -16.52
C GLY A 161 -4.41 -10.08 -17.84
N GLU A 162 -3.70 -8.97 -18.01
CA GLU A 162 -2.78 -8.78 -19.11
C GLU A 162 -1.49 -9.61 -18.98
N LYS A 163 -0.79 -9.84 -20.11
CA LYS A 163 0.43 -10.67 -20.16
C LYS A 163 1.57 -10.23 -19.25
N TRP A 164 1.64 -8.95 -18.91
CA TRP A 164 2.69 -8.41 -18.03
C TRP A 164 2.41 -8.66 -16.55
N MET A 165 1.18 -8.98 -16.19
CA MET A 165 0.77 -9.27 -14.82
C MET A 165 1.23 -10.66 -14.39
N LYS A 166 1.56 -10.79 -13.11
CA LYS A 166 1.89 -12.08 -12.49
C LYS A 166 0.66 -12.77 -11.91
N GLY A 167 -0.40 -12.02 -11.66
CA GLY A 167 -1.64 -12.54 -11.14
C GLY A 167 -2.77 -11.52 -11.13
N ILE A 168 -3.98 -12.04 -11.07
CA ILE A 168 -5.22 -11.29 -10.84
C ILE A 168 -6.15 -12.18 -10.02
N LYS A 169 -6.73 -11.64 -8.94
CA LYS A 169 -7.53 -12.46 -8.03
C LYS A 169 -8.46 -11.61 -7.18
N TRP A 170 -9.65 -12.18 -6.92
CA TRP A 170 -10.54 -11.71 -5.87
C TRP A 170 -10.05 -12.17 -4.50
N PHE A 171 -9.95 -11.26 -3.58
CA PHE A 171 -9.57 -11.50 -2.19
C PHE A 171 -10.74 -11.14 -1.27
N SER A 172 -10.89 -11.84 -0.15
CA SER A 172 -11.69 -11.28 0.94
C SER A 172 -11.16 -9.90 1.31
N PHE A 173 -11.99 -9.04 1.84
CA PHE A 173 -11.53 -7.70 2.21
C PHE A 173 -10.36 -7.74 3.22
N ALA A 174 -10.37 -8.70 4.15
CA ALA A 174 -9.30 -8.85 5.14
C ALA A 174 -7.99 -9.32 4.50
N ASP A 175 -8.07 -10.31 3.59
CA ASP A 175 -6.88 -10.80 2.89
C ASP A 175 -6.30 -9.72 1.96
N ALA A 176 -7.16 -8.94 1.29
CA ALA A 176 -6.73 -7.84 0.44
C ALA A 176 -5.91 -6.79 1.22
N LEU A 177 -6.34 -6.43 2.44
CA LEU A 177 -5.57 -5.56 3.33
C LEU A 177 -4.23 -6.17 3.75
N GLY A 178 -4.19 -7.49 3.93
CA GLY A 178 -2.97 -8.21 4.34
C GLY A 178 -1.90 -8.34 3.24
N VAL A 179 -2.30 -8.25 1.95
CA VAL A 179 -1.38 -8.43 0.83
C VAL A 179 -1.03 -7.14 0.09
N ILE A 180 -1.80 -6.06 0.29
CA ILE A 180 -1.51 -4.76 -0.34
C ILE A 180 -0.26 -4.13 0.29
N GLU A 181 0.72 -3.73 -0.53
CA GLU A 181 1.97 -3.18 -0.03
C GLU A 181 1.96 -1.64 0.14
N TYR A 182 0.93 -0.98 -0.38
CA TYR A 182 0.87 0.47 -0.44
C TYR A 182 -0.08 1.02 0.62
N GLU A 183 0.46 1.59 1.70
CA GLU A 183 -0.28 2.15 2.83
C GLU A 183 -1.36 3.16 2.41
N ASP A 184 -1.09 3.98 1.38
CA ASP A 184 -2.09 4.95 0.90
C ASP A 184 -3.27 4.26 0.20
N ILE A 185 -3.05 3.12 -0.48
CA ILE A 185 -4.13 2.30 -1.05
C ILE A 185 -4.90 1.62 0.08
N GLU A 186 -4.23 1.07 1.08
CA GLU A 186 -4.86 0.47 2.27
C GLU A 186 -5.83 1.46 2.95
N LYS A 187 -5.40 2.70 3.18
CA LYS A 187 -6.25 3.77 3.75
C LYS A 187 -7.51 4.01 2.91
N LEU A 188 -7.37 4.06 1.57
CA LEU A 188 -8.51 4.23 0.68
C LEU A 188 -9.42 3.00 0.66
N MET A 189 -8.88 1.78 0.81
CA MET A 189 -9.69 0.57 0.96
C MET A 189 -10.54 0.60 2.23
N LEU A 190 -10.02 1.10 3.34
CA LEU A 190 -10.79 1.25 4.59
C LEU A 190 -11.93 2.27 4.41
N ILE A 191 -11.67 3.39 3.71
CA ILE A 191 -12.72 4.37 3.34
C ILE A 191 -13.76 3.72 2.43
N ALA A 192 -13.33 2.94 1.43
CA ALA A 192 -14.21 2.19 0.53
C ALA A 192 -15.13 1.27 1.31
N LYS A 193 -14.60 0.47 2.24
CA LYS A 193 -15.40 -0.43 3.10
C LYS A 193 -16.49 0.30 3.87
N LYS A 194 -16.14 1.46 4.47
CA LYS A 194 -17.11 2.29 5.18
C LYS A 194 -18.24 2.75 4.27
N LYS A 195 -17.92 3.26 3.07
CA LYS A 195 -18.90 3.72 2.08
C LYS A 195 -19.79 2.57 1.58
N ILE A 196 -19.20 1.41 1.28
CA ILE A 196 -19.95 0.22 0.82
C ILE A 196 -20.98 -0.20 1.88
N ARG A 197 -20.58 -0.26 3.16
CA ARG A 197 -21.46 -0.65 4.26
C ARG A 197 -22.56 0.37 4.55
N ALA A 198 -22.29 1.64 4.35
CA ALA A 198 -23.27 2.72 4.53
C ALA A 198 -24.19 2.89 3.32
N GLY A 199 -23.88 2.31 2.16
CA GLY A 199 -24.58 2.58 0.90
C GLY A 199 -24.38 4.01 0.39
N GLU A 200 -23.30 4.68 0.83
CA GLU A 200 -23.02 6.10 0.54
C GLU A 200 -22.10 6.22 -0.69
N PHE A 201 -22.68 6.46 -1.85
CA PHE A 201 -21.93 6.54 -3.12
C PHE A 201 -21.96 7.93 -3.77
N ASN A 202 -22.42 8.95 -3.05
CA ASN A 202 -22.48 10.35 -3.51
C ASN A 202 -21.24 11.14 -3.12
#